data_98fa757d5da7dd11c9e9cb29b4038899
#
_entry.id   98fa757d5da7dd11c9e9cb29b4038899
#
_cell.length_a   1.000
_cell.length_b   1.000
_cell.length_c   1.000
_cell.angle_alpha   90.00
_cell.angle_beta   90.00
_cell.angle_gamma   90.00
#
_symmetry.space_group_name_H-M   'P 1'
#
loop_
_entity.id
_entity.type
_entity.pdbx_description
1 polymer ?
#
loop_
_entity_poly.entity_id
_entity_poly.type
_entity_poly.pdbx_seq_one_letter_code
_entity_poly.pdbx_strand_id
1 'polypeptide(L)'
;MRLTDLNSGREIGANCMLAEFGGLRLVFDCGLHPKLDGRKALPQIDKIQGSVDGVILTHCHLDHLGSLPLLLKQHPSARVYASGATTLFVRRLLSNSIQVMKRQREETGNQDYPLYVETDVERVEHALAAVPLANPRIIGRGGEEVALSFHLAGHVAGAVGCLVEHRKQKHFFTGDVHFQAQRTVAGANFPRTPVDTLVMECTRGATATAPSFNRGKEEQRLIKAINEVCDEGGSVLLPAFAFGRMQEILLLLQEAADAGNLADVPIFCSGLGLDLCDYLDEASRKTKQVKFSRQVLRDLGILPLSRKYVQPGKNMPERGIYLLSSGMLVEKTPAWRVAANMLDHEENAVFFVGYCDPETPGGELIGMNPGGEFKFKTLDHTATLRAKVERFHLSGHADRE
;
A
#
# COMPACT_ATOMS: atom_id res chain seq x y z
N MET A 1 -22.60 19.06 7.31
CA MET A 1 -21.32 18.89 6.59
C MET A 1 -21.57 19.00 5.09
N ARG A 2 -20.66 19.66 4.35
CA ARG A 2 -20.62 19.60 2.88
C ARG A 2 -19.37 18.78 2.51
N LEU A 3 -19.52 17.79 1.64
CA LEU A 3 -18.42 16.94 1.16
C LEU A 3 -18.21 17.18 -0.33
N THR A 4 -16.95 17.40 -0.73
CA THR A 4 -16.55 17.56 -2.12
C THR A 4 -15.47 16.53 -2.43
N ASP A 5 -15.75 15.66 -3.39
CA ASP A 5 -14.77 14.73 -3.93
C ASP A 5 -13.83 15.49 -4.88
N LEU A 6 -12.54 15.46 -4.57
CA LEU A 6 -11.47 16.06 -5.36
C LEU A 6 -10.67 15.03 -6.16
N ASN A 7 -11.07 13.75 -6.10
CA ASN A 7 -10.49 12.72 -6.94
C ASN A 7 -10.80 13.01 -8.42
N SER A 8 -9.93 12.63 -9.31
CA SER A 8 -10.06 12.91 -10.74
C SER A 8 -11.00 11.93 -11.47
N GLY A 9 -11.32 10.79 -10.87
CA GLY A 9 -12.13 9.73 -11.46
C GLY A 9 -13.01 8.99 -10.43
N ARG A 10 -13.78 8.01 -10.91
CA ARG A 10 -14.59 7.09 -10.08
C ARG A 10 -13.91 5.72 -9.99
N GLU A 11 -12.64 5.72 -9.66
CA GLU A 11 -11.78 4.55 -9.59
C GLU A 11 -10.82 4.66 -8.40
N ILE A 12 -10.01 3.63 -8.15
CA ILE A 12 -8.89 3.74 -7.22
C ILE A 12 -7.91 4.76 -7.80
N GLY A 13 -7.76 5.88 -7.11
CA GLY A 13 -7.06 7.03 -7.65
C GLY A 13 -6.39 7.88 -6.59
N ALA A 14 -6.30 9.17 -6.85
CA ALA A 14 -5.74 10.14 -5.93
C ALA A 14 -6.77 10.50 -4.85
N ASN A 15 -6.91 9.67 -3.80
CA ASN A 15 -7.88 9.92 -2.73
C ASN A 15 -7.71 11.31 -2.14
N CYS A 16 -8.74 12.13 -2.23
CA CYS A 16 -8.74 13.48 -1.70
C CYS A 16 -10.18 13.97 -1.57
N MET A 17 -10.63 14.24 -0.35
CA MET A 17 -11.97 14.73 -0.09
C MET A 17 -11.90 16.00 0.77
N LEU A 18 -12.57 17.06 0.35
CA LEU A 18 -12.77 18.27 1.15
C LEU A 18 -14.08 18.17 1.92
N ALA A 19 -14.01 18.19 3.25
CA ALA A 19 -15.15 18.26 4.13
C ALA A 19 -15.24 19.64 4.81
N GLU A 20 -16.38 20.30 4.69
CA GLU A 20 -16.64 21.63 5.27
C GLU A 20 -17.65 21.51 6.41
N PHE A 21 -17.26 21.97 7.60
CA PHE A 21 -18.03 21.96 8.83
C PHE A 21 -18.29 23.39 9.29
N GLY A 22 -19.29 24.04 8.70
CA GLY A 22 -19.43 25.49 8.85
C GLY A 22 -18.28 26.22 8.16
N GLY A 23 -17.50 27.01 8.92
CA GLY A 23 -16.32 27.70 8.42
C GLY A 23 -15.03 26.86 8.42
N LEU A 24 -15.02 25.69 9.07
CA LEU A 24 -13.85 24.80 9.16
C LEU A 24 -13.74 23.90 7.95
N ARG A 25 -12.57 23.82 7.34
CA ARG A 25 -12.26 23.02 6.16
C ARG A 25 -11.19 21.98 6.43
N LEU A 26 -11.56 20.71 6.30
CA LEU A 26 -10.66 19.58 6.49
C LEU A 26 -10.54 18.79 5.17
N VAL A 27 -9.32 18.46 4.79
CA VAL A 27 -9.04 17.55 3.66
C VAL A 27 -8.77 16.17 4.22
N PHE A 28 -9.47 15.15 3.72
CA PHE A 28 -9.22 13.74 4.03
C PHE A 28 -8.38 13.15 2.92
N ASP A 29 -7.16 12.75 3.26
CA ASP A 29 -6.10 12.28 2.39
C ASP A 29 -5.74 13.27 1.27
N CYS A 30 -4.62 13.06 0.61
CA CYS A 30 -4.21 13.80 -0.58
C CYS A 30 -3.21 12.94 -1.35
N GLY A 31 -3.73 12.03 -2.16
CA GLY A 31 -2.98 10.97 -2.79
C GLY A 31 -2.46 11.30 -4.19
N LEU A 32 -1.70 10.37 -4.75
CA LEU A 32 -1.32 10.30 -6.16
C LEU A 32 -2.03 9.15 -6.83
N HIS A 33 -2.55 9.38 -8.03
CA HIS A 33 -3.17 8.33 -8.82
C HIS A 33 -2.14 7.27 -9.25
N PRO A 34 -2.37 5.97 -8.97
CA PRO A 34 -1.35 4.93 -9.17
C PRO A 34 -1.05 4.60 -10.64
N LYS A 35 -1.96 4.94 -11.57
CA LYS A 35 -1.84 4.62 -13.02
C LYS A 35 -1.51 5.82 -13.89
N LEU A 36 -1.63 7.05 -13.38
CA LEU A 36 -1.43 8.27 -14.15
C LEU A 36 -0.06 8.88 -13.87
N ASP A 37 0.47 9.61 -14.86
CA ASP A 37 1.80 10.21 -14.78
C ASP A 37 1.75 11.74 -14.66
N GLY A 38 2.78 12.30 -14.03
CA GLY A 38 2.99 13.73 -13.90
C GLY A 38 1.81 14.42 -13.20
N ARG A 39 1.42 15.60 -13.69
CA ARG A 39 0.32 16.37 -13.11
C ARG A 39 -1.05 15.72 -13.23
N LYS A 40 -1.22 14.77 -14.16
CA LYS A 40 -2.48 14.02 -14.31
C LYS A 40 -2.75 13.09 -13.12
N ALA A 41 -1.69 12.71 -12.39
CA ALA A 41 -1.81 11.89 -11.20
C ALA A 41 -2.30 12.65 -9.95
N LEU A 42 -2.44 13.98 -10.04
CA LEU A 42 -2.86 14.81 -8.91
C LEU A 42 -4.38 14.83 -8.74
N PRO A 43 -4.87 14.88 -7.48
CA PRO A 43 -6.26 15.25 -7.24
C PRO A 43 -6.49 16.72 -7.61
N GLN A 44 -7.74 17.11 -7.70
CA GLN A 44 -8.15 18.46 -8.15
C GLN A 44 -8.00 19.50 -7.02
N ILE A 45 -6.82 19.54 -6.37
CA ILE A 45 -6.55 20.46 -5.24
C ILE A 45 -6.69 21.94 -5.63
N ASP A 46 -6.45 22.28 -6.89
CA ASP A 46 -6.62 23.65 -7.38
C ASP A 46 -8.08 24.14 -7.35
N LYS A 47 -9.04 23.23 -7.15
CA LYS A 47 -10.47 23.58 -6.94
C LYS A 47 -10.80 23.99 -5.50
N ILE A 48 -9.86 23.81 -4.57
CA ILE A 48 -10.07 24.23 -3.17
C ILE A 48 -10.00 25.77 -3.09
N GLN A 49 -11.14 26.37 -2.82
CA GLN A 49 -11.22 27.81 -2.63
C GLN A 49 -11.00 28.18 -1.17
N GLY A 50 -10.10 29.13 -0.90
CA GLY A 50 -9.79 29.60 0.45
C GLY A 50 -8.79 28.67 1.18
N SER A 51 -8.64 28.86 2.50
CA SER A 51 -7.69 28.11 3.32
C SER A 51 -8.21 26.71 3.68
N VAL A 52 -7.28 25.78 3.85
CA VAL A 52 -7.50 24.48 4.51
C VAL A 52 -7.00 24.61 5.96
N ASP A 53 -7.83 24.22 6.93
CA ASP A 53 -7.50 24.32 8.36
C ASP A 53 -6.73 23.08 8.84
N GLY A 54 -6.97 21.92 8.21
CA GLY A 54 -6.25 20.70 8.53
C GLY A 54 -6.42 19.61 7.49
N VAL A 55 -5.49 18.67 7.52
CA VAL A 55 -5.53 17.44 6.72
C VAL A 55 -5.64 16.27 7.68
N ILE A 56 -6.53 15.35 7.39
CA ILE A 56 -6.66 14.06 8.08
C ILE A 56 -6.03 13.01 7.19
N LEU A 57 -4.89 12.47 7.60
CA LEU A 57 -4.21 11.40 6.87
C LEU A 57 -4.60 10.05 7.47
N THR A 58 -5.35 9.27 6.70
CA THR A 58 -5.86 7.97 7.16
C THR A 58 -4.74 6.94 7.24
N HIS A 59 -3.84 6.88 6.26
CA HIS A 59 -2.66 6.00 6.23
C HIS A 59 -1.64 6.45 5.17
N CYS A 60 -0.55 5.69 5.01
CA CYS A 60 0.61 6.13 4.22
C CYS A 60 0.74 5.51 2.82
N HIS A 61 -0.24 4.86 2.24
CA HIS A 61 -0.15 4.51 0.83
C HIS A 61 -0.13 5.77 -0.05
N LEU A 62 0.54 5.71 -1.21
CA LEU A 62 0.77 6.92 -2.02
C LEU A 62 -0.51 7.47 -2.63
N ASP A 63 -1.51 6.65 -2.86
CA ASP A 63 -2.84 7.08 -3.31
C ASP A 63 -3.66 7.81 -2.22
N HIS A 64 -3.12 7.90 -0.98
CA HIS A 64 -3.64 8.70 0.13
C HIS A 64 -2.69 9.82 0.58
N LEU A 65 -1.37 9.65 0.38
CA LEU A 65 -0.33 10.55 0.90
C LEU A 65 0.37 11.36 -0.19
N GLY A 66 0.45 10.83 -1.42
CA GLY A 66 1.48 11.18 -2.40
C GLY A 66 1.43 12.62 -2.93
N SER A 67 0.30 13.33 -2.85
CA SER A 67 0.18 14.75 -3.25
C SER A 67 0.15 15.71 -2.05
N LEU A 68 0.24 15.21 -0.83
CA LEU A 68 0.22 16.03 0.38
C LEU A 68 1.28 17.15 0.39
N PRO A 69 2.53 16.94 -0.11
CA PRO A 69 3.51 18.02 -0.21
C PRO A 69 3.03 19.21 -1.04
N LEU A 70 2.29 18.96 -2.12
CA LEU A 70 1.74 20.01 -2.98
C LEU A 70 0.56 20.75 -2.33
N LEU A 71 -0.31 20.02 -1.64
CA LEU A 71 -1.41 20.62 -0.88
C LEU A 71 -0.87 21.57 0.21
N LEU A 72 0.15 21.17 0.97
CA LEU A 72 0.76 22.02 2.01
C LEU A 72 1.58 23.16 1.42
N LYS A 73 2.02 23.09 0.18
CA LYS A 73 2.62 24.23 -0.52
C LYS A 73 1.59 25.32 -0.81
N GLN A 74 0.36 24.94 -1.13
CA GLN A 74 -0.77 25.86 -1.35
C GLN A 74 -1.40 26.33 -0.02
N HIS A 75 -1.39 25.46 1.01
CA HIS A 75 -2.02 25.72 2.31
C HIS A 75 -1.01 25.52 3.47
N PRO A 76 0.02 26.38 3.60
CA PRO A 76 1.16 26.15 4.50
C PRO A 76 0.82 26.20 6.00
N SER A 77 -0.32 26.74 6.37
CA SER A 77 -0.82 26.79 7.75
C SER A 77 -1.58 25.53 8.17
N ALA A 78 -1.94 24.65 7.23
CA ALA A 78 -2.70 23.44 7.54
C ALA A 78 -1.86 22.46 8.37
N ARG A 79 -2.46 21.92 9.43
CA ARG A 79 -1.87 20.82 10.21
C ARG A 79 -2.27 19.48 9.61
N VAL A 80 -1.38 18.48 9.72
CA VAL A 80 -1.64 17.10 9.25
C VAL A 80 -1.86 16.21 10.47
N TYR A 81 -3.07 15.78 10.68
CA TYR A 81 -3.46 14.88 11.76
C TYR A 81 -3.37 13.44 11.29
N ALA A 82 -2.57 12.63 11.97
CA ALA A 82 -2.34 11.23 11.64
C ALA A 82 -2.18 10.37 12.90
N SER A 83 -2.29 9.05 12.78
CA SER A 83 -1.97 8.15 13.90
C SER A 83 -0.47 8.22 14.22
N GLY A 84 -0.09 7.89 15.46
CA GLY A 84 1.31 7.89 15.86
C GLY A 84 2.18 6.93 15.03
N ALA A 85 1.62 5.81 14.57
CA ALA A 85 2.34 4.91 13.68
C ALA A 85 2.49 5.51 12.26
N THR A 86 1.43 6.09 11.69
CA THR A 86 1.47 6.75 10.38
C THR A 86 2.56 7.82 10.33
N THR A 87 2.73 8.65 11.36
CA THR A 87 3.75 9.72 11.36
C THR A 87 5.18 9.22 11.17
N LEU A 88 5.48 7.98 11.53
CA LEU A 88 6.81 7.40 11.36
C LEU A 88 7.14 7.05 9.89
N PHE A 89 6.14 6.78 9.05
CA PHE A 89 6.33 6.34 7.67
C PHE A 89 6.34 7.47 6.65
N VAL A 90 5.68 8.61 6.93
CA VAL A 90 5.42 9.70 5.99
C VAL A 90 6.68 10.15 5.25
N ARG A 91 7.73 10.54 5.98
CA ARG A 91 8.97 11.02 5.38
C ARG A 91 9.60 9.98 4.45
N ARG A 92 9.72 8.73 4.93
CA ARG A 92 10.37 7.67 4.16
C ARG A 92 9.65 7.38 2.84
N LEU A 93 8.32 7.34 2.87
CA LEU A 93 7.52 7.05 1.69
C LEU A 93 7.53 8.21 0.69
N LEU A 94 7.43 9.46 1.15
CA LEU A 94 7.50 10.63 0.29
C LEU A 94 8.89 10.82 -0.34
N SER A 95 9.98 10.64 0.44
CA SER A 95 11.35 10.70 -0.10
C SER A 95 11.59 9.57 -1.13
N ASN A 96 11.04 8.36 -0.91
CA ASN A 96 11.08 7.31 -1.92
C ASN A 96 10.33 7.71 -3.19
N SER A 97 9.16 8.34 -3.04
CA SER A 97 8.38 8.82 -4.19
C SER A 97 9.17 9.82 -5.03
N ILE A 98 9.92 10.74 -4.41
CA ILE A 98 10.84 11.66 -5.12
C ILE A 98 11.87 10.87 -5.94
N GLN A 99 12.49 9.84 -5.37
CA GLN A 99 13.49 9.04 -6.08
C GLN A 99 12.88 8.27 -7.27
N VAL A 100 11.65 7.78 -7.10
CA VAL A 100 10.90 7.13 -8.20
C VAL A 100 10.60 8.15 -9.30
N MET A 101 10.08 9.32 -8.96
CA MET A 101 9.77 10.39 -9.92
C MET A 101 11.02 10.89 -10.67
N LYS A 102 12.16 11.06 -9.98
CA LYS A 102 13.44 11.43 -10.63
C LYS A 102 13.85 10.39 -11.68
N ARG A 103 13.75 9.11 -11.34
CA ARG A 103 14.05 8.02 -12.27
C ARG A 103 13.08 8.00 -13.45
N GLN A 104 11.78 8.17 -13.20
CA GLN A 104 10.77 8.26 -14.25
C GLN A 104 11.07 9.43 -15.20
N ARG A 105 11.50 10.59 -14.68
CA ARG A 105 11.95 11.72 -15.51
C ARG A 105 13.10 11.34 -16.43
N GLU A 106 14.13 10.69 -15.90
CA GLU A 106 15.29 10.23 -16.69
C GLU A 106 14.90 9.22 -17.78
N GLU A 107 13.98 8.33 -17.47
CA GLU A 107 13.58 7.23 -18.35
C GLU A 107 12.54 7.63 -19.40
N THR A 108 11.62 8.54 -19.06
CA THR A 108 10.49 8.92 -19.94
C THR A 108 10.61 10.32 -20.53
N GLY A 109 11.53 11.14 -20.02
CA GLY A 109 11.64 12.55 -20.40
C GLY A 109 10.50 13.42 -19.85
N ASN A 110 9.63 12.91 -18.96
CA ASN A 110 8.53 13.67 -18.41
C ASN A 110 9.03 14.83 -17.53
N GLN A 111 8.88 16.07 -18.02
CA GLN A 111 9.36 17.26 -17.35
C GLN A 111 8.56 17.67 -16.11
N ASP A 112 7.37 17.11 -15.89
CA ASP A 112 6.58 17.33 -14.68
C ASP A 112 7.26 16.77 -13.43
N TYR A 113 8.13 15.76 -13.60
CA TYR A 113 8.79 15.08 -12.49
C TYR A 113 10.12 15.73 -12.08
N PRO A 114 10.48 15.75 -10.80
CA PRO A 114 9.64 15.37 -9.66
C PRO A 114 8.58 16.44 -9.37
N LEU A 115 7.37 16.01 -8.98
CA LEU A 115 6.24 16.89 -8.65
C LEU A 115 6.54 17.78 -7.42
N TYR A 116 7.38 17.29 -6.52
CA TYR A 116 7.82 17.99 -5.31
C TYR A 116 9.26 17.56 -4.93
N VAL A 117 9.87 18.28 -4.01
CA VAL A 117 11.26 18.09 -3.58
C VAL A 117 11.36 17.87 -2.07
N GLU A 118 12.57 17.55 -1.56
CA GLU A 118 12.77 17.22 -0.14
C GLU A 118 12.32 18.35 0.82
N THR A 119 12.47 19.62 0.45
CA THR A 119 11.99 20.74 1.29
C THR A 119 10.46 20.77 1.41
N ASP A 120 9.74 20.25 0.42
CA ASP A 120 8.28 20.10 0.50
C ASP A 120 7.90 18.94 1.43
N VAL A 121 8.72 17.86 1.46
CA VAL A 121 8.55 16.74 2.41
C VAL A 121 8.85 17.19 3.84
N GLU A 122 9.89 18.00 4.07
CA GLU A 122 10.19 18.60 5.37
C GLU A 122 9.03 19.47 5.88
N ARG A 123 8.36 20.21 5.00
CA ARG A 123 7.13 20.95 5.35
C ARG A 123 6.03 20.04 5.85
N VAL A 124 5.81 18.88 5.19
CA VAL A 124 4.84 17.88 5.66
C VAL A 124 5.23 17.38 7.04
N GLU A 125 6.49 17.04 7.27
CA GLU A 125 6.99 16.53 8.54
C GLU A 125 6.75 17.52 9.69
N HIS A 126 7.03 18.81 9.47
CA HIS A 126 6.77 19.87 10.46
C HIS A 126 5.27 20.11 10.72
N ALA A 127 4.40 19.82 9.74
CA ALA A 127 2.96 19.97 9.89
C ALA A 127 2.31 18.79 10.62
N LEU A 128 3.01 17.63 10.75
CA LEU A 128 2.46 16.43 11.37
C LEU A 128 2.07 16.67 12.84
N ALA A 129 0.90 16.16 13.20
CA ALA A 129 0.39 16.14 14.56
C ALA A 129 -0.18 14.75 14.86
N ALA A 130 0.52 13.98 15.69
CA ALA A 130 0.04 12.66 16.11
C ALA A 130 -1.23 12.80 16.96
N VAL A 131 -2.25 12.01 16.63
CA VAL A 131 -3.51 11.91 17.38
C VAL A 131 -3.59 10.51 17.97
N PRO A 132 -3.74 10.36 19.29
CA PRO A 132 -3.94 9.07 19.93
C PRO A 132 -5.25 8.40 19.47
N LEU A 133 -5.26 7.07 19.44
CA LEU A 133 -6.48 6.31 19.15
C LEU A 133 -7.54 6.54 20.24
N ALA A 134 -8.79 6.61 19.82
CA ALA A 134 -9.98 6.73 20.67
C ALA A 134 -10.01 7.97 21.62
N ASN A 135 -9.04 8.88 21.51
CA ASN A 135 -9.03 10.14 22.27
C ASN A 135 -9.39 11.29 21.34
N PRO A 136 -10.52 11.99 21.58
CA PRO A 136 -10.94 13.10 20.73
C PRO A 136 -9.93 14.23 20.74
N ARG A 137 -9.59 14.75 19.57
CA ARG A 137 -8.82 15.97 19.36
C ARG A 137 -9.74 17.06 18.84
N ILE A 138 -9.79 18.18 19.52
CA ILE A 138 -10.53 19.34 19.02
C ILE A 138 -9.71 20.07 17.96
N ILE A 139 -10.34 20.33 16.82
CA ILE A 139 -9.79 21.06 15.68
C ILE A 139 -10.71 22.23 15.37
N GLY A 140 -10.13 23.41 15.12
CA GLY A 140 -10.87 24.64 14.89
C GLY A 140 -10.86 25.56 16.11
N ARG A 141 -11.60 26.67 16.06
CA ARG A 141 -11.77 27.67 17.13
C ARG A 141 -12.99 28.54 16.87
N GLY A 142 -13.39 29.29 17.91
CA GLY A 142 -14.40 30.35 17.78
C GLY A 142 -15.81 29.82 17.47
N GLY A 143 -16.16 28.62 17.94
CA GLY A 143 -17.49 28.02 17.72
C GLY A 143 -17.60 27.19 16.41
N GLU A 144 -16.55 27.20 15.60
CA GLU A 144 -16.40 26.35 14.42
C GLU A 144 -15.35 25.28 14.74
N GLU A 145 -15.76 24.27 15.52
CA GLU A 145 -14.89 23.22 16.03
C GLU A 145 -15.47 21.86 15.73
N VAL A 146 -14.58 20.89 15.52
CA VAL A 146 -14.92 19.47 15.42
C VAL A 146 -14.11 18.67 16.44
N ALA A 147 -14.69 17.57 16.93
CA ALA A 147 -13.95 16.57 17.68
C ALA A 147 -13.58 15.43 16.74
N LEU A 148 -12.28 15.22 16.50
CA LEU A 148 -11.72 14.17 15.68
C LEU A 148 -11.25 13.00 16.55
N SER A 149 -11.71 11.79 16.28
CA SER A 149 -11.24 10.56 16.91
C SER A 149 -10.77 9.56 15.87
N PHE A 150 -9.64 8.89 16.13
CA PHE A 150 -9.11 7.83 15.29
C PHE A 150 -9.43 6.45 15.84
N HIS A 151 -9.77 5.53 14.95
CA HIS A 151 -10.10 4.14 15.24
C HIS A 151 -9.29 3.22 14.30
N LEU A 152 -8.80 2.09 14.77
CA LEU A 152 -8.03 1.16 13.93
C LEU A 152 -8.85 0.72 12.72
N ALA A 153 -8.26 0.82 11.54
CA ALA A 153 -8.87 0.40 10.28
C ALA A 153 -8.38 -0.98 9.79
N GLY A 154 -7.30 -1.51 10.35
CA GLY A 154 -6.83 -2.88 10.10
C GLY A 154 -6.17 -3.11 8.73
N HIS A 155 -6.09 -2.09 7.87
CA HIS A 155 -5.56 -2.20 6.52
C HIS A 155 -4.03 -2.39 6.49
N VAL A 156 -3.29 -1.42 7.03
CA VAL A 156 -1.82 -1.43 7.18
C VAL A 156 -1.41 -0.77 8.48
N ALA A 157 -0.11 -0.82 8.80
CA ALA A 157 0.45 -0.16 9.97
C ALA A 157 0.07 1.33 10.03
N GLY A 158 -0.61 1.71 11.11
CA GLY A 158 -1.06 3.09 11.33
C GLY A 158 -2.39 3.48 10.67
N ALA A 159 -2.99 2.61 9.85
CA ALA A 159 -4.26 2.91 9.20
C ALA A 159 -5.40 3.13 10.19
N VAL A 160 -6.17 4.21 9.97
CA VAL A 160 -7.27 4.63 10.85
C VAL A 160 -8.53 4.99 10.07
N GLY A 161 -9.68 4.65 10.64
CA GLY A 161 -10.93 5.30 10.35
C GLY A 161 -11.09 6.52 11.27
N CYS A 162 -11.82 7.53 10.80
CA CYS A 162 -11.92 8.85 11.42
C CYS A 162 -13.36 9.18 11.76
N LEU A 163 -13.67 9.32 13.04
CA LEU A 163 -14.94 9.88 13.51
C LEU A 163 -14.77 11.39 13.70
N VAL A 164 -15.62 12.16 13.03
CA VAL A 164 -15.69 13.61 13.17
C VAL A 164 -17.05 13.99 13.75
N GLU A 165 -17.05 14.54 14.94
CA GLU A 165 -18.24 15.06 15.59
C GLU A 165 -18.29 16.58 15.46
N HIS A 166 -19.34 17.09 14.80
CA HIS A 166 -19.59 18.52 14.63
C HIS A 166 -20.98 18.85 15.14
N ARG A 167 -21.04 19.67 16.18
CA ARG A 167 -22.31 19.99 16.88
C ARG A 167 -22.95 18.68 17.40
N LYS A 168 -24.11 18.26 16.85
CA LYS A 168 -24.79 17.03 17.24
C LYS A 168 -24.69 15.92 16.19
N GLN A 169 -23.93 16.15 15.11
CA GLN A 169 -23.79 15.22 14.00
C GLN A 169 -22.46 14.45 14.07
N LYS A 170 -22.51 13.18 13.66
CA LYS A 170 -21.38 12.26 13.62
C LYS A 170 -21.12 11.81 12.20
N HIS A 171 -19.92 12.02 11.72
CA HIS A 171 -19.49 11.65 10.38
C HIS A 171 -18.31 10.70 10.49
N PHE A 172 -18.41 9.53 9.87
CA PHE A 172 -17.34 8.53 9.91
C PHE A 172 -16.77 8.28 8.52
N PHE A 173 -15.43 8.36 8.43
CA PHE A 173 -14.66 8.07 7.23
C PHE A 173 -13.82 6.82 7.53
N THR A 174 -14.00 5.75 6.76
CA THR A 174 -13.32 4.48 7.06
C THR A 174 -11.83 4.52 6.74
N GLY A 175 -11.39 5.36 5.78
CA GLY A 175 -10.14 5.10 5.07
C GLY A 175 -10.21 3.70 4.45
N ASP A 176 -9.06 3.14 4.12
CA ASP A 176 -8.98 1.75 3.69
C ASP A 176 -9.13 0.82 4.89
N VAL A 177 -9.95 -0.22 4.78
CA VAL A 177 -10.38 -1.03 5.92
C VAL A 177 -10.20 -2.52 5.70
N HIS A 178 -9.80 -3.21 6.77
CA HIS A 178 -9.81 -4.67 6.85
C HIS A 178 -10.28 -5.12 8.24
N PHE A 179 -11.36 -5.89 8.31
CA PHE A 179 -11.98 -6.24 9.59
C PHE A 179 -11.29 -7.40 10.32
N GLN A 180 -10.65 -8.29 9.58
CA GLN A 180 -9.92 -9.40 10.18
C GLN A 180 -8.52 -8.96 10.65
N ALA A 181 -8.04 -9.55 11.73
CA ALA A 181 -6.67 -9.32 12.16
C ALA A 181 -5.68 -9.86 11.12
N GLN A 182 -4.65 -9.09 10.90
CA GLN A 182 -3.46 -9.47 10.14
C GLN A 182 -2.31 -9.76 11.13
N ARG A 183 -1.19 -10.27 10.65
CA ARG A 183 -0.01 -10.52 11.51
C ARG A 183 0.60 -9.24 12.04
N THR A 184 0.68 -8.23 11.17
CA THR A 184 1.29 -6.94 11.54
C THR A 184 0.35 -6.00 12.27
N VAL A 185 -0.96 -6.12 12.08
CA VAL A 185 -1.96 -5.20 12.64
C VAL A 185 -3.23 -5.91 13.10
N ALA A 186 -3.88 -5.36 14.11
CA ALA A 186 -5.22 -5.80 14.50
C ALA A 186 -6.24 -5.44 13.41
N GLY A 187 -7.32 -6.19 13.30
CA GLY A 187 -8.45 -5.84 12.44
C GLY A 187 -9.11 -4.52 12.84
N ALA A 188 -9.95 -3.99 11.95
CA ALA A 188 -10.67 -2.74 12.21
C ALA A 188 -11.49 -2.81 13.50
N ASN A 189 -11.43 -1.73 14.28
CA ASN A 189 -12.20 -1.57 15.51
C ASN A 189 -12.90 -0.21 15.50
N PHE A 190 -14.01 -0.15 14.79
CA PHE A 190 -14.79 1.06 14.59
C PHE A 190 -15.81 1.28 15.72
N PRO A 191 -16.24 2.54 15.94
CA PRO A 191 -17.25 2.85 16.95
C PRO A 191 -18.58 2.18 16.58
N ARG A 192 -19.26 1.61 17.59
CA ARG A 192 -20.57 0.96 17.42
C ARG A 192 -21.75 1.94 17.58
N THR A 193 -21.47 3.22 17.69
CA THR A 193 -22.51 4.26 17.78
C THR A 193 -23.05 4.61 16.40
N PRO A 194 -24.35 4.91 16.28
CA PRO A 194 -24.91 5.42 15.04
C PRO A 194 -24.18 6.67 14.55
N VAL A 195 -24.01 6.78 13.25
CA VAL A 195 -23.44 7.95 12.57
C VAL A 195 -24.45 8.52 11.57
N ASP A 196 -24.42 9.85 11.39
CA ASP A 196 -25.30 10.54 10.43
C ASP A 196 -24.79 10.40 8.99
N THR A 197 -23.48 10.25 8.84
CA THR A 197 -22.83 10.07 7.53
C THR A 197 -21.73 9.02 7.64
N LEU A 198 -21.73 8.09 6.69
CA LEU A 198 -20.63 7.14 6.50
C LEU A 198 -20.01 7.34 5.12
N VAL A 199 -18.70 7.59 5.09
CA VAL A 199 -17.86 7.60 3.89
C VAL A 199 -16.96 6.38 3.98
N MET A 200 -17.12 5.43 3.06
CA MET A 200 -16.39 4.16 3.12
C MET A 200 -15.72 3.83 1.80
N GLU A 201 -14.59 3.12 1.88
CA GLU A 201 -13.95 2.54 0.71
C GLU A 201 -14.85 1.47 0.04
N CYS A 202 -14.58 1.21 -1.24
CA CYS A 202 -15.21 0.12 -1.97
C CYS A 202 -14.25 -0.57 -2.96
N THR A 203 -12.96 -0.59 -2.63
CA THR A 203 -11.88 -1.17 -3.45
C THR A 203 -12.19 -2.59 -3.92
N ARG A 204 -12.78 -3.39 -3.04
CA ARG A 204 -13.25 -4.74 -3.34
C ARG A 204 -14.77 -4.91 -3.30
N GLY A 205 -15.51 -3.82 -3.39
CA GLY A 205 -16.98 -3.83 -3.31
C GLY A 205 -17.67 -4.67 -4.41
N ALA A 206 -17.03 -4.87 -5.56
CA ALA A 206 -17.49 -5.79 -6.61
C ALA A 206 -17.11 -7.26 -6.38
N THR A 207 -16.20 -7.54 -5.42
CA THR A 207 -15.69 -8.88 -5.17
C THR A 207 -16.51 -9.55 -4.07
N ALA A 208 -17.27 -10.59 -4.43
CA ALA A 208 -17.90 -11.46 -3.44
C ALA A 208 -16.87 -12.46 -2.92
N THR A 209 -16.80 -12.62 -1.62
CA THR A 209 -16.02 -13.69 -0.99
C THR A 209 -16.95 -14.86 -0.70
N ALA A 210 -16.56 -16.07 -1.06
CA ALA A 210 -17.36 -17.24 -0.78
C ALA A 210 -17.58 -17.39 0.74
N PRO A 211 -18.79 -17.73 1.21
CA PRO A 211 -19.05 -17.93 2.64
C PRO A 211 -18.15 -18.96 3.31
N SER A 212 -17.60 -19.90 2.52
CA SER A 212 -16.64 -20.90 2.98
C SER A 212 -15.20 -20.40 3.01
N PHE A 213 -14.93 -19.17 2.58
CA PHE A 213 -13.58 -18.61 2.57
C PHE A 213 -13.01 -18.54 3.98
N ASN A 214 -11.77 -19.01 4.10
CA ASN A 214 -11.02 -18.95 5.33
C ASN A 214 -9.58 -18.52 5.03
N ARG A 215 -9.18 -17.37 5.56
CA ARG A 215 -7.87 -16.80 5.31
C ARG A 215 -6.73 -17.75 5.71
N GLY A 216 -6.84 -18.44 6.86
CA GLY A 216 -5.83 -19.40 7.29
C GLY A 216 -5.66 -20.58 6.33
N LYS A 217 -6.77 -21.08 5.75
CA LYS A 217 -6.70 -22.13 4.69
C LYS A 217 -6.04 -21.59 3.43
N GLU A 218 -6.30 -20.34 3.08
CA GLU A 218 -5.69 -19.70 1.91
C GLU A 218 -4.18 -19.49 2.10
N GLU A 219 -3.76 -19.14 3.30
CA GLU A 219 -2.35 -19.05 3.68
C GLU A 219 -1.65 -20.41 3.62
N GLN A 220 -2.30 -21.46 4.14
CA GLN A 220 -1.80 -22.83 4.01
C GLN A 220 -1.69 -23.28 2.55
N ARG A 221 -2.67 -22.88 1.71
CA ARG A 221 -2.65 -23.16 0.26
C ARG A 221 -1.46 -22.49 -0.41
N LEU A 222 -1.16 -21.23 -0.03
CA LEU A 222 0.01 -20.51 -0.54
C LEU A 222 1.31 -21.22 -0.15
N ILE A 223 1.50 -21.56 1.13
CA ILE A 223 2.71 -22.26 1.59
C ILE A 223 2.88 -23.62 0.87
N LYS A 224 1.80 -24.37 0.76
CA LYS A 224 1.82 -25.64 0.01
C LYS A 224 2.23 -25.45 -1.45
N ALA A 225 1.66 -24.45 -2.15
CA ALA A 225 1.99 -24.15 -3.53
C ALA A 225 3.45 -23.70 -3.71
N ILE A 226 3.99 -22.93 -2.75
CA ILE A 226 5.41 -22.53 -2.73
C ILE A 226 6.30 -23.79 -2.64
N ASN A 227 6.00 -24.70 -1.69
CA ASN A 227 6.78 -25.91 -1.49
C ASN A 227 6.76 -26.81 -2.72
N GLU A 228 5.58 -27.05 -3.31
CA GLU A 228 5.44 -27.86 -4.55
C GLU A 228 6.38 -27.35 -5.65
N VAL A 229 6.39 -26.04 -5.92
CA VAL A 229 7.28 -25.45 -6.93
C VAL A 229 8.76 -25.58 -6.55
N CYS A 230 9.09 -25.31 -5.29
CA CYS A 230 10.48 -25.43 -4.83
C CYS A 230 10.98 -26.87 -4.82
N ASP A 231 10.17 -27.84 -4.44
CA ASP A 231 10.53 -29.27 -4.42
C ASP A 231 10.76 -29.82 -5.83
N GLU A 232 10.02 -29.30 -6.83
CA GLU A 232 10.17 -29.61 -8.25
C GLU A 232 11.39 -28.88 -8.88
N GLY A 233 12.15 -28.09 -8.12
CA GLY A 233 13.36 -27.41 -8.59
C GLY A 233 13.15 -26.01 -9.13
N GLY A 234 11.91 -25.49 -9.07
CA GLY A 234 11.54 -24.16 -9.54
C GLY A 234 11.78 -23.05 -8.53
N SER A 235 11.48 -21.83 -8.95
CA SER A 235 11.48 -20.62 -8.14
C SER A 235 10.11 -19.98 -8.09
N VAL A 236 9.81 -19.28 -6.98
CA VAL A 236 8.53 -18.61 -6.79
C VAL A 236 8.74 -17.09 -6.69
N LEU A 237 8.04 -16.34 -7.53
CA LEU A 237 7.92 -14.90 -7.39
C LEU A 237 6.61 -14.56 -6.64
N LEU A 238 6.74 -13.80 -5.55
CA LEU A 238 5.65 -13.26 -4.75
C LEU A 238 5.61 -11.74 -4.95
N PRO A 239 4.88 -11.21 -5.94
CA PRO A 239 4.69 -9.77 -6.08
C PRO A 239 3.91 -9.22 -4.90
N ALA A 240 4.48 -8.26 -4.17
CA ALA A 240 3.87 -7.69 -2.97
C ALA A 240 4.02 -6.18 -2.90
N PHE A 241 3.03 -5.48 -2.35
CA PHE A 241 3.18 -4.07 -2.01
C PHE A 241 4.26 -3.90 -0.95
N ALA A 242 5.17 -2.94 -1.18
CA ALA A 242 6.32 -2.72 -0.31
C ALA A 242 5.94 -2.34 1.13
N PHE A 243 4.80 -1.65 1.31
CA PHE A 243 4.26 -1.29 2.61
C PHE A 243 3.02 -2.11 2.93
N GLY A 244 3.09 -2.87 3.99
CA GLY A 244 2.03 -3.73 4.53
C GLY A 244 2.13 -5.18 4.03
N ARG A 245 1.84 -5.46 2.76
CA ARG A 245 1.73 -6.84 2.25
C ARG A 245 3.06 -7.61 2.32
N MET A 246 4.17 -6.98 1.97
CA MET A 246 5.49 -7.65 2.06
C MET A 246 5.78 -8.11 3.48
N GLN A 247 5.52 -7.29 4.48
CA GLN A 247 5.78 -7.62 5.88
C GLN A 247 4.82 -8.71 6.41
N GLU A 248 3.56 -8.72 5.95
CA GLU A 248 2.62 -9.81 6.24
C GLU A 248 3.13 -11.15 5.70
N ILE A 249 3.64 -11.17 4.47
CA ILE A 249 4.16 -12.40 3.85
C ILE A 249 5.46 -12.83 4.53
N LEU A 250 6.34 -11.91 4.94
CA LEU A 250 7.54 -12.26 5.72
C LEU A 250 7.18 -13.00 7.01
N LEU A 251 6.20 -12.51 7.77
CA LEU A 251 5.76 -13.18 8.99
C LEU A 251 5.06 -14.52 8.71
N LEU A 252 4.31 -14.63 7.62
CA LEU A 252 3.72 -15.91 7.19
C LEU A 252 4.79 -16.94 6.86
N LEU A 253 5.83 -16.54 6.10
CA LEU A 253 6.95 -17.43 5.75
C LEU A 253 7.74 -17.83 7.02
N GLN A 254 7.95 -16.92 7.98
CA GLN A 254 8.59 -17.22 9.24
C GLN A 254 7.80 -18.28 10.03
N GLU A 255 6.49 -18.09 10.21
CA GLU A 255 5.64 -19.06 10.89
C GLU A 255 5.71 -20.45 10.22
N ALA A 256 5.73 -20.48 8.89
CA ALA A 256 5.85 -21.73 8.13
C ALA A 256 7.24 -22.38 8.32
N ALA A 257 8.32 -21.58 8.32
CA ALA A 257 9.68 -22.06 8.56
C ALA A 257 9.85 -22.60 9.99
N ASP A 258 9.36 -21.86 10.99
CA ASP A 258 9.40 -22.27 12.41
C ASP A 258 8.64 -23.57 12.65
N ALA A 259 7.57 -23.82 11.88
CA ALA A 259 6.80 -25.06 11.91
C ALA A 259 7.42 -26.20 11.08
N GLY A 260 8.55 -25.98 10.41
CA GLY A 260 9.16 -26.94 9.50
C GLY A 260 8.36 -27.21 8.22
N ASN A 261 7.48 -26.29 7.84
CA ASN A 261 6.56 -26.42 6.72
C ASN A 261 6.93 -25.52 5.51
N LEU A 262 8.12 -24.94 5.48
CA LEU A 262 8.62 -24.14 4.36
C LEU A 262 9.82 -24.83 3.72
N ALA A 263 9.85 -24.87 2.39
CA ALA A 263 10.98 -25.38 1.63
C ALA A 263 12.30 -24.67 2.01
N ASP A 264 13.36 -25.44 2.18
CA ASP A 264 14.69 -24.92 2.54
C ASP A 264 15.38 -24.36 1.28
N VAL A 265 14.99 -23.16 0.91
CA VAL A 265 15.52 -22.41 -0.25
C VAL A 265 15.78 -20.95 0.14
N PRO A 266 16.72 -20.26 -0.52
CA PRO A 266 16.96 -18.83 -0.28
C PRO A 266 15.70 -17.98 -0.50
N ILE A 267 15.56 -16.94 0.36
CA ILE A 267 14.48 -15.95 0.23
C ILE A 267 15.09 -14.60 -0.10
N PHE A 268 14.69 -14.05 -1.25
CA PHE A 268 15.20 -12.78 -1.77
C PHE A 268 14.17 -11.68 -1.59
N CYS A 269 14.62 -10.56 -1.03
CA CYS A 269 13.84 -9.32 -0.96
C CYS A 269 14.67 -8.13 -1.46
N SER A 270 14.01 -7.02 -1.79
CA SER A 270 14.74 -5.82 -2.21
C SER A 270 13.99 -4.52 -1.98
N GLY A 271 14.73 -3.42 -1.93
CA GLY A 271 14.23 -2.06 -2.02
C GLY A 271 13.43 -1.61 -0.81
N LEU A 272 12.44 -0.75 -1.09
CA LEU A 272 11.64 -0.05 -0.08
C LEU A 272 11.01 -0.99 0.96
N GLY A 273 10.60 -2.20 0.55
CA GLY A 273 9.97 -3.14 1.48
C GLY A 273 10.88 -3.59 2.62
N LEU A 274 12.18 -3.79 2.33
CA LEU A 274 13.20 -4.08 3.37
C LEU A 274 13.43 -2.88 4.28
N ASP A 275 13.58 -1.68 3.70
CA ASP A 275 13.76 -0.46 4.49
C ASP A 275 12.59 -0.22 5.44
N LEU A 276 11.36 -0.50 5.00
CA LEU A 276 10.16 -0.34 5.82
C LEU A 276 10.08 -1.31 7.00
N CYS A 277 10.81 -2.42 6.97
CA CYS A 277 10.91 -3.32 8.13
C CYS A 277 11.51 -2.62 9.36
N ASP A 278 12.46 -1.71 9.19
CA ASP A 278 13.02 -0.91 10.28
C ASP A 278 11.99 0.03 10.90
N TYR A 279 11.18 0.66 10.05
CA TYR A 279 10.12 1.57 10.48
C TYR A 279 8.94 0.83 11.16
N LEU A 280 8.59 -0.37 10.68
CA LEU A 280 7.58 -1.20 11.34
C LEU A 280 8.05 -1.68 12.73
N ASP A 281 9.31 -2.09 12.86
CA ASP A 281 9.90 -2.46 14.15
C ASP A 281 9.91 -1.27 15.12
N GLU A 282 10.24 -0.08 14.64
CA GLU A 282 10.15 1.15 15.43
C GLU A 282 8.69 1.47 15.83
N ALA A 283 7.74 1.37 14.88
CA ALA A 283 6.33 1.59 15.15
C ALA A 283 5.77 0.59 16.17
N SER A 284 6.19 -0.68 16.10
CA SER A 284 5.83 -1.72 17.07
C SER A 284 6.27 -1.34 18.48
N ARG A 285 7.52 -0.88 18.64
CA ARG A 285 8.07 -0.47 19.94
C ARG A 285 7.41 0.80 20.49
N LYS A 286 7.18 1.79 19.64
CA LYS A 286 6.70 3.13 20.06
C LYS A 286 5.20 3.21 20.28
N THR A 287 4.39 2.51 19.47
CA THR A 287 2.94 2.74 19.43
C THR A 287 2.11 1.56 19.93
N LYS A 288 2.67 0.37 19.97
CA LYS A 288 1.99 -0.90 20.27
C LYS A 288 0.77 -1.19 19.34
N GLN A 289 0.64 -0.45 18.23
CA GLN A 289 -0.42 -0.63 17.23
C GLN A 289 0.00 -1.60 16.12
N VAL A 290 1.28 -1.90 16.06
CA VAL A 290 1.92 -2.75 15.06
C VAL A 290 2.58 -3.92 15.78
N LYS A 291 2.48 -5.10 15.18
CA LYS A 291 3.14 -6.33 15.66
C LYS A 291 4.17 -6.73 14.61
N PHE A 292 5.38 -6.26 14.76
CA PHE A 292 6.45 -6.58 13.83
C PHE A 292 7.80 -6.49 14.54
N SER A 293 8.70 -7.40 14.21
CA SER A 293 10.11 -7.34 14.62
C SER A 293 11.00 -7.53 13.39
N ARG A 294 11.98 -6.65 13.23
CA ARG A 294 13.00 -6.79 12.19
C ARG A 294 13.80 -8.11 12.29
N GLN A 295 13.72 -8.79 13.43
CA GLN A 295 14.37 -10.09 13.66
C GLN A 295 13.97 -11.11 12.57
N VAL A 296 12.74 -11.04 12.04
CA VAL A 296 12.26 -11.90 10.94
C VAL A 296 13.21 -11.97 9.75
N LEU A 297 13.91 -10.89 9.42
CA LEU A 297 14.86 -10.86 8.30
C LEU A 297 16.07 -11.76 8.54
N ARG A 298 16.53 -11.87 9.79
CA ARG A 298 17.64 -12.75 10.20
C ARG A 298 17.17 -14.19 10.33
N ASP A 299 16.01 -14.41 10.95
CA ASP A 299 15.46 -15.74 11.19
C ASP A 299 15.18 -16.46 9.86
N LEU A 300 14.69 -15.74 8.86
CA LEU A 300 14.49 -16.26 7.50
C LEU A 300 15.74 -16.22 6.62
N GLY A 301 16.88 -15.69 7.10
CA GLY A 301 18.09 -15.56 6.27
C GLY A 301 17.88 -14.73 5.01
N ILE A 302 17.07 -13.64 5.08
CA ILE A 302 16.71 -12.84 3.90
C ILE A 302 17.95 -12.30 3.19
N LEU A 303 18.03 -12.57 1.89
CA LEU A 303 19.08 -12.11 1.00
C LEU A 303 18.63 -10.88 0.21
N PRO A 304 19.43 -9.80 0.17
CA PRO A 304 19.10 -8.62 -0.62
C PRO A 304 19.34 -8.88 -2.11
N LEU A 305 18.31 -8.73 -2.95
CA LEU A 305 18.43 -8.86 -4.40
C LEU A 305 18.83 -7.52 -5.04
N SER A 306 20.00 -7.46 -5.65
CA SER A 306 20.44 -6.29 -6.43
C SER A 306 19.94 -6.36 -7.86
N ARG A 307 19.42 -5.24 -8.38
CA ARG A 307 18.94 -5.12 -9.78
C ARG A 307 19.97 -5.51 -10.82
N LYS A 308 21.27 -5.32 -10.54
CA LYS A 308 22.36 -5.66 -11.47
C LYS A 308 22.48 -7.17 -11.75
N TYR A 309 21.94 -8.00 -10.87
CA TYR A 309 21.97 -9.47 -11.03
C TYR A 309 20.76 -10.02 -11.79
N VAL A 310 19.76 -9.19 -12.06
CA VAL A 310 18.55 -9.60 -12.77
C VAL A 310 18.48 -8.84 -14.08
N GLN A 311 18.85 -9.50 -15.18
CA GLN A 311 18.80 -8.96 -16.54
C GLN A 311 17.75 -9.74 -17.36
N PRO A 312 16.91 -9.08 -18.17
CA PRO A 312 15.90 -9.75 -18.99
C PRO A 312 16.51 -10.83 -19.88
N GLY A 313 15.82 -11.96 -20.01
CA GLY A 313 16.22 -13.09 -20.85
C GLY A 313 17.44 -13.87 -20.35
N LYS A 314 17.87 -13.67 -19.11
CA LYS A 314 18.92 -14.47 -18.45
C LYS A 314 18.33 -15.32 -17.33
N ASN A 315 18.98 -16.44 -17.05
CA ASN A 315 18.61 -17.27 -15.91
C ASN A 315 18.64 -16.49 -14.60
N MET A 316 17.74 -16.84 -13.70
CA MET A 316 17.73 -16.30 -12.34
C MET A 316 19.08 -16.57 -11.67
N PRO A 317 19.55 -15.65 -10.78
CA PRO A 317 20.82 -15.82 -10.08
C PRO A 317 20.88 -17.11 -9.26
N GLU A 318 19.76 -17.50 -8.67
CA GLU A 318 19.67 -18.65 -7.79
C GLU A 318 18.20 -19.11 -7.67
N ARG A 319 17.98 -20.39 -7.43
CA ARG A 319 16.65 -20.94 -7.12
C ARG A 319 16.20 -20.44 -5.75
N GLY A 320 14.93 -20.02 -5.63
CA GLY A 320 14.42 -19.56 -4.35
C GLY A 320 13.07 -18.85 -4.39
N ILE A 321 12.72 -18.22 -3.28
CA ILE A 321 11.51 -17.42 -3.11
C ILE A 321 11.88 -15.95 -3.29
N TYR A 322 11.23 -15.26 -4.22
CA TYR A 322 11.47 -13.86 -4.55
C TYR A 322 10.28 -12.99 -4.09
N LEU A 323 10.35 -12.45 -2.89
CA LEU A 323 9.33 -11.55 -2.35
C LEU A 323 9.68 -10.10 -2.69
N LEU A 324 9.04 -9.54 -3.72
CA LEU A 324 9.47 -8.30 -4.35
C LEU A 324 8.30 -7.33 -4.62
N SER A 325 8.58 -6.04 -4.59
CA SER A 325 7.64 -5.01 -5.05
C SER A 325 7.80 -4.75 -6.57
N SER A 326 6.74 -4.37 -7.29
CA SER A 326 5.40 -4.05 -6.81
C SER A 326 4.46 -5.24 -6.87
N GLY A 327 3.38 -5.19 -6.05
CA GLY A 327 2.38 -6.24 -5.98
C GLY A 327 1.51 -6.41 -7.23
N MET A 328 1.55 -5.46 -8.17
CA MET A 328 0.79 -5.49 -9.44
C MET A 328 1.71 -5.61 -10.66
N LEU A 329 2.95 -6.02 -10.48
CA LEU A 329 3.98 -6.09 -11.53
C LEU A 329 4.12 -4.79 -12.33
N VAL A 330 4.01 -3.63 -11.69
CA VAL A 330 4.20 -2.35 -12.35
C VAL A 330 5.59 -2.33 -13.02
N GLU A 331 5.64 -1.82 -14.25
CA GLU A 331 6.85 -1.77 -15.05
C GLU A 331 8.06 -1.20 -14.30
N LYS A 332 9.25 -1.67 -14.64
CA LYS A 332 10.54 -1.23 -14.08
C LYS A 332 10.76 -1.52 -12.59
N THR A 333 9.81 -2.16 -11.92
CA THR A 333 9.96 -2.59 -10.52
C THR A 333 10.81 -3.88 -10.40
N PRO A 334 11.31 -4.22 -9.21
CA PRO A 334 12.03 -5.49 -9.00
C PRO A 334 11.22 -6.72 -9.41
N ALA A 335 9.94 -6.80 -9.02
CA ALA A 335 9.08 -7.93 -9.38
C ALA A 335 8.90 -8.06 -10.91
N TRP A 336 8.74 -6.93 -11.62
CA TRP A 336 8.67 -6.89 -13.08
C TRP A 336 9.90 -7.50 -13.76
N ARG A 337 11.10 -7.14 -13.30
CA ARG A 337 12.36 -7.64 -13.85
C ARG A 337 12.56 -9.13 -13.59
N VAL A 338 12.16 -9.61 -12.41
CA VAL A 338 12.25 -11.04 -12.08
C VAL A 338 11.24 -11.84 -12.88
N ALA A 339 10.00 -11.34 -13.03
CA ALA A 339 9.00 -11.99 -13.87
C ALA A 339 9.49 -12.20 -15.32
N ALA A 340 10.23 -11.22 -15.89
CA ALA A 340 10.81 -11.32 -17.23
C ALA A 340 11.80 -12.50 -17.40
N ASN A 341 12.33 -13.03 -16.31
CA ASN A 341 13.25 -14.16 -16.33
C ASN A 341 12.60 -15.48 -15.88
N MET A 342 11.32 -15.43 -15.48
CA MET A 342 10.65 -16.61 -14.92
C MET A 342 9.54 -17.16 -15.81
N LEU A 343 8.86 -16.29 -16.61
CA LEU A 343 7.64 -16.67 -17.30
C LEU A 343 7.84 -17.75 -18.38
N ASP A 344 9.01 -17.82 -19.02
CA ASP A 344 9.33 -18.81 -20.05
C ASP A 344 9.62 -20.22 -19.51
N HIS A 345 9.70 -20.38 -18.19
CA HIS A 345 10.15 -21.59 -17.51
C HIS A 345 9.00 -22.25 -16.76
N GLU A 346 8.63 -23.48 -17.17
CA GLU A 346 7.48 -24.20 -16.61
C GLU A 346 7.65 -24.63 -15.15
N GLU A 347 8.90 -24.75 -14.68
CA GLU A 347 9.24 -25.05 -13.30
C GLU A 347 8.98 -23.90 -12.35
N ASN A 348 8.85 -22.66 -12.85
CA ASN A 348 8.70 -21.46 -12.03
C ASN A 348 7.23 -21.09 -11.79
N ALA A 349 7.01 -20.23 -10.81
CA ALA A 349 5.68 -19.71 -10.52
C ALA A 349 5.68 -18.21 -10.15
N VAL A 350 4.56 -17.54 -10.46
CA VAL A 350 4.24 -16.18 -10.00
C VAL A 350 2.93 -16.24 -9.20
N PHE A 351 3.02 -15.98 -7.89
CA PHE A 351 1.88 -16.07 -6.97
C PHE A 351 1.51 -14.70 -6.45
N PHE A 352 0.38 -14.17 -6.88
CA PHE A 352 -0.13 -12.88 -6.44
C PHE A 352 -0.80 -13.01 -5.08
N VAL A 353 -0.32 -12.25 -4.09
CA VAL A 353 -0.73 -12.33 -2.67
C VAL A 353 -1.52 -11.12 -2.18
N GLY A 354 -2.01 -10.30 -3.08
CA GLY A 354 -2.73 -9.08 -2.74
C GLY A 354 -3.77 -8.67 -3.78
N TYR A 355 -4.22 -7.43 -3.66
CA TYR A 355 -5.02 -6.81 -4.71
C TYR A 355 -4.18 -6.65 -5.98
N CYS A 356 -4.79 -6.93 -7.12
CA CYS A 356 -4.20 -6.69 -8.42
C CYS A 356 -5.28 -6.14 -9.36
N ASP A 357 -5.09 -4.92 -9.80
CA ASP A 357 -6.02 -4.24 -10.71
C ASP A 357 -5.93 -4.89 -12.09
N PRO A 358 -7.07 -5.24 -12.73
CA PRO A 358 -7.11 -5.91 -14.04
C PRO A 358 -6.40 -5.14 -15.16
N GLU A 359 -6.30 -3.81 -15.06
CA GLU A 359 -5.65 -2.95 -16.06
C GLU A 359 -4.13 -2.81 -15.86
N THR A 360 -3.56 -3.50 -14.88
CA THR A 360 -2.12 -3.54 -14.62
C THR A 360 -1.46 -4.74 -15.31
N PRO A 361 -0.13 -4.71 -15.51
CA PRO A 361 0.58 -5.88 -16.04
C PRO A 361 0.35 -7.16 -15.24
N GLY A 362 0.24 -7.06 -13.92
CA GLY A 362 -0.11 -8.21 -13.06
C GLY A 362 -1.52 -8.72 -13.31
N GLY A 363 -2.49 -7.82 -13.53
CA GLY A 363 -3.88 -8.19 -13.89
C GLY A 363 -3.96 -8.85 -15.26
N GLU A 364 -3.24 -8.34 -16.26
CA GLU A 364 -3.10 -8.95 -17.58
C GLU A 364 -2.54 -10.37 -17.45
N LEU A 365 -1.46 -10.55 -16.67
CA LEU A 365 -0.84 -11.85 -16.48
C LEU A 365 -1.76 -12.86 -15.79
N ILE A 366 -2.52 -12.44 -14.78
CA ILE A 366 -3.51 -13.31 -14.09
C ILE A 366 -4.60 -13.79 -15.05
N GLY A 367 -5.01 -12.94 -16.02
CA GLY A 367 -6.04 -13.27 -17.00
C GLY A 367 -5.53 -14.04 -18.23
N MET A 368 -4.22 -14.25 -18.35
CA MET A 368 -3.61 -14.87 -19.53
C MET A 368 -3.68 -16.39 -19.48
N ASN A 369 -3.93 -17.00 -20.63
CA ASN A 369 -3.85 -18.46 -20.77
C ASN A 369 -2.40 -18.94 -20.90
N PRO A 370 -2.06 -20.14 -20.40
CA PRO A 370 -0.76 -20.76 -20.66
C PRO A 370 -0.42 -20.80 -22.15
N GLY A 371 0.83 -20.52 -22.51
CA GLY A 371 1.31 -20.40 -23.87
C GLY A 371 1.11 -19.04 -24.53
N GLY A 372 0.42 -18.10 -23.86
CA GLY A 372 0.28 -16.71 -24.34
C GLY A 372 1.59 -15.94 -24.28
N GLU A 373 1.72 -14.92 -25.11
CA GLU A 373 2.89 -14.03 -25.14
C GLU A 373 2.68 -12.81 -24.25
N PHE A 374 3.53 -12.63 -23.26
CA PHE A 374 3.53 -11.48 -22.37
C PHE A 374 4.65 -10.50 -22.73
N LYS A 375 4.30 -9.25 -23.01
CA LYS A 375 5.26 -8.21 -23.46
C LYS A 375 5.74 -7.35 -22.29
N PHE A 376 7.03 -7.40 -22.02
CA PHE A 376 7.73 -6.52 -21.10
C PHE A 376 8.18 -5.27 -21.84
N LYS A 377 7.25 -4.33 -22.07
CA LYS A 377 7.43 -3.16 -22.97
C LYS A 377 8.68 -2.36 -22.65
N THR A 378 8.97 -2.12 -21.34
CA THR A 378 10.13 -1.32 -20.93
C THR A 378 11.45 -2.09 -20.91
N LEU A 379 11.43 -3.38 -21.20
CA LEU A 379 12.62 -4.22 -21.26
C LEU A 379 12.91 -4.70 -22.69
N ASP A 380 12.08 -4.33 -23.66
CA ASP A 380 12.11 -4.82 -25.05
C ASP A 380 12.24 -6.37 -25.09
N HIS A 381 11.43 -7.03 -24.27
CA HIS A 381 11.43 -8.47 -24.07
C HIS A 381 10.00 -9.02 -24.14
N THR A 382 9.85 -10.18 -24.75
CA THR A 382 8.59 -10.93 -24.78
C THR A 382 8.85 -12.32 -24.22
N ALA A 383 8.03 -12.76 -23.28
CA ALA A 383 8.10 -14.08 -22.69
C ALA A 383 6.85 -14.90 -23.07
N THR A 384 7.01 -16.19 -23.28
CA THR A 384 5.88 -17.12 -23.41
C THR A 384 5.46 -17.58 -22.02
N LEU A 385 4.19 -17.44 -21.65
CA LEU A 385 3.71 -17.87 -20.34
C LEU A 385 3.73 -19.39 -20.22
N ARG A 386 4.77 -19.95 -19.62
CA ARG A 386 4.92 -21.36 -19.23
C ARG A 386 4.87 -21.52 -17.71
N ALA A 387 5.35 -20.52 -16.97
CA ALA A 387 5.31 -20.52 -15.51
C ALA A 387 3.88 -20.62 -14.99
N LYS A 388 3.70 -21.24 -13.82
CA LYS A 388 2.42 -21.26 -13.12
C LYS A 388 2.08 -19.86 -12.62
N VAL A 389 0.90 -19.35 -12.95
CA VAL A 389 0.38 -18.07 -12.41
C VAL A 389 -0.86 -18.34 -11.58
N GLU A 390 -0.86 -17.88 -10.33
CA GLU A 390 -1.97 -18.12 -9.42
C GLU A 390 -2.21 -16.91 -8.52
N ARG A 391 -3.47 -16.70 -8.11
CA ARG A 391 -3.86 -15.64 -7.18
C ARG A 391 -4.30 -16.24 -5.86
N PHE A 392 -3.77 -15.66 -4.77
CA PHE A 392 -4.13 -15.97 -3.39
C PHE A 392 -4.85 -14.78 -2.77
N HIS A 393 -6.02 -15.03 -2.19
CA HIS A 393 -6.92 -13.99 -1.67
C HIS A 393 -6.48 -13.47 -0.29
N LEU A 394 -5.30 -12.84 -0.24
CA LEU A 394 -4.68 -12.29 0.97
C LEU A 394 -4.70 -10.75 0.98
N SER A 395 -5.71 -10.12 0.40
CA SER A 395 -5.85 -8.66 0.38
C SER A 395 -5.91 -8.07 1.80
N GLY A 396 -5.43 -6.82 1.93
CA GLY A 396 -5.59 -5.99 3.12
C GLY A 396 -6.83 -5.10 3.08
N HIS A 397 -7.71 -5.23 2.07
CA HIS A 397 -9.00 -4.54 1.99
C HIS A 397 -10.13 -5.49 2.34
N ALA A 398 -11.18 -4.95 2.95
CA ALA A 398 -12.44 -5.66 3.12
C ALA A 398 -13.06 -5.97 1.75
N ASP A 399 -13.85 -7.03 1.70
CA ASP A 399 -14.67 -7.38 0.55
C ASP A 399 -16.10 -6.86 0.73
N ARG A 400 -16.98 -7.26 -0.17
CA ARG A 400 -18.37 -6.82 -0.17
C ARG A 400 -19.16 -7.35 1.03
N GLU A 401 -18.82 -8.52 1.59
CA GLU A 401 -19.47 -9.17 2.72
C GLU A 401 -18.97 -8.59 4.06
#